data_4ad00c98d414311f288b371b5a0a5b73
#
_entry.id   4ad00c98d414311f288b371b5a0a5b73
#
_cell.length_a   1.000
_cell.length_b   1.000
_cell.length_c   1.000
_cell.angle_alpha   90.00
_cell.angle_beta   90.00
_cell.angle_gamma   90.00
#
_symmetry.space_group_name_H-M   'P 1'
#
loop_
_entity.id
_entity.type
_entity.pdbx_description
1 polymer ?
#
loop_
_entity_poly.entity_id
_entity_poly.type
_entity_poly.pdbx_seq_one_letter_code
_entity_poly.pdbx_strand_id
1 'polypeptide(L)'
;MQINRHLMIVAAASMALAANAAPAKGFTKYSDIHPSGTEAILHAWSWNFKNIADNMKKIADAGYSMVQTSPVQQCWNPEGSKGMLFSDNEKEGQWYFYYQPTDWKIGNHILGSRDEMKQMMDSAAKYNVRVIVDVLPNHTAFDVDAVSDDLVKAAGGRDKLYHSQGLNPVKDYNDRYQCTLWGSGALPDVNTENKDFQKYYMQFVNDLLDLGVRGFRYDTAKHIGVHSDPVDSASGVTENDFWDVATGQKAVKGVRLNVPYEDLFVYGEVLQDKNVPEKEYEEYFGQTASSYGWVLREMLEKGSAKDIDIVDWRHSASPETLTTWVESHDTYCNAHESAHLTDDQIRTAWVFLTARDKGTPLFFSRPAGSTRQNYWGDNRLGEAGNDEYFHPEVVAVNHFRRDMAGQPEDIQTCADGEVLAVNRGKKGAALINLSGLSKPLDVATSLPDGKYRDDVYGKEFQVKKGRLSGILAPRRTYILRK
;
A
#
# COMPACT_ATOMS: atom_id res chain seq x y z
N MET A 1 52.80 -61.38 -3.23
CA MET A 1 51.95 -60.75 -4.25
C MET A 1 51.14 -59.69 -3.53
N GLN A 2 51.69 -58.44 -3.54
CA GLN A 2 51.17 -57.28 -2.80
C GLN A 2 50.38 -56.44 -3.80
N ILE A 3 49.12 -56.11 -3.43
CA ILE A 3 48.30 -55.17 -4.17
C ILE A 3 48.19 -53.89 -3.33
N ASN A 4 48.91 -52.86 -3.82
CA ASN A 4 48.80 -51.49 -3.31
C ASN A 4 47.46 -50.86 -3.70
N ARG A 5 46.70 -50.40 -2.69
CA ARG A 5 45.57 -49.47 -2.90
C ARG A 5 46.05 -48.07 -2.64
N HIS A 6 46.06 -47.26 -3.67
CA HIS A 6 46.25 -45.83 -3.60
C HIS A 6 44.93 -45.16 -3.16
N LEU A 7 44.96 -44.47 -2.05
CA LEU A 7 43.87 -43.59 -1.58
C LEU A 7 44.07 -42.24 -2.27
N MET A 8 43.16 -41.84 -3.16
CA MET A 8 43.11 -40.49 -3.66
C MET A 8 42.29 -39.65 -2.68
N ILE A 9 42.95 -38.69 -2.03
CA ILE A 9 42.34 -37.62 -1.26
C ILE A 9 42.00 -36.51 -2.27
N VAL A 10 40.68 -36.32 -2.52
CA VAL A 10 40.17 -35.16 -3.24
C VAL A 10 40.01 -34.02 -2.25
N ALA A 11 40.89 -33.05 -2.29
CA ALA A 11 40.77 -31.80 -1.58
C ALA A 11 39.78 -30.93 -2.33
N ALA A 12 38.60 -30.74 -1.79
CA ALA A 12 37.64 -29.74 -2.25
C ALA A 12 38.13 -28.34 -1.78
N ALA A 13 38.66 -27.58 -2.74
CA ALA A 13 38.95 -26.18 -2.53
C ALA A 13 37.62 -25.39 -2.62
N SER A 14 37.10 -24.94 -1.49
CA SER A 14 36.06 -23.95 -1.44
C SER A 14 36.60 -22.60 -1.83
N MET A 15 36.40 -22.22 -3.09
CA MET A 15 36.57 -20.83 -3.52
C MET A 15 35.44 -19.99 -2.92
N ALA A 16 35.75 -19.23 -1.88
CA ALA A 16 34.94 -18.11 -1.46
C ALA A 16 35.01 -17.05 -2.56
N LEU A 17 33.95 -16.89 -3.34
CA LEU A 17 33.78 -15.70 -4.17
C LEU A 17 33.59 -14.52 -3.21
N ALA A 18 34.64 -13.73 -3.05
CA ALA A 18 34.50 -12.38 -2.54
C ALA A 18 33.73 -11.59 -3.61
N ALA A 19 32.45 -11.36 -3.36
CA ALA A 19 31.67 -10.41 -4.13
C ALA A 19 32.32 -9.04 -3.95
N ASN A 20 33.03 -8.57 -4.96
CA ASN A 20 33.43 -7.17 -5.04
C ASN A 20 32.15 -6.34 -5.11
N ALA A 21 31.73 -5.76 -3.99
CA ALA A 21 30.67 -4.77 -3.96
C ALA A 21 31.09 -3.60 -4.86
N ALA A 22 30.34 -3.37 -5.93
CA ALA A 22 30.48 -2.16 -6.72
C ALA A 22 30.36 -0.95 -5.77
N PRO A 23 31.11 0.15 -6.01
CA PRO A 23 30.96 1.35 -5.22
C PRO A 23 29.49 1.79 -5.26
N ALA A 24 28.92 2.10 -4.11
CA ALA A 24 27.57 2.59 -4.00
C ALA A 24 27.39 3.77 -4.96
N LYS A 25 26.46 3.66 -5.91
CA LYS A 25 25.98 4.81 -6.67
C LYS A 25 25.46 5.82 -5.64
N GLY A 26 25.69 7.10 -5.88
CA GLY A 26 25.10 8.13 -5.00
C GLY A 26 23.60 7.88 -4.86
N PHE A 27 23.04 8.17 -3.69
CA PHE A 27 21.62 8.02 -3.42
C PHE A 27 20.81 8.82 -4.44
N THR A 28 19.83 8.16 -5.05
CA THR A 28 18.86 8.79 -5.94
C THR A 28 17.55 8.90 -5.16
N LYS A 29 16.95 10.10 -5.17
CA LYS A 29 15.65 10.31 -4.50
C LYS A 29 14.60 9.37 -5.09
N TYR A 30 13.68 8.91 -4.26
CA TYR A 30 12.62 7.96 -4.66
C TYR A 30 11.78 8.51 -5.83
N SER A 31 11.45 9.80 -5.84
CA SER A 31 10.73 10.47 -6.92
C SER A 31 11.42 10.39 -8.29
N ASP A 32 12.74 10.24 -8.30
CA ASP A 32 13.52 10.13 -9.54
C ASP A 32 13.56 8.68 -10.07
N ILE A 33 13.24 7.70 -9.21
CA ILE A 33 13.30 6.27 -9.53
C ILE A 33 11.95 5.72 -10.02
N HIS A 34 10.85 6.20 -9.43
CA HIS A 34 9.51 5.61 -9.57
C HIS A 34 8.46 6.61 -10.07
N PRO A 35 8.55 7.08 -11.33
CA PRO A 35 7.44 7.81 -11.91
C PRO A 35 6.24 6.88 -12.04
N SER A 36 5.15 7.16 -11.35
CA SER A 36 3.90 6.42 -11.48
C SER A 36 3.19 6.77 -12.79
N GLY A 37 2.23 5.98 -13.19
CA GLY A 37 1.39 6.29 -14.35
C GLY A 37 0.72 5.08 -14.99
N THR A 38 1.17 3.88 -14.70
CA THR A 38 0.58 2.64 -15.28
C THR A 38 0.07 1.68 -14.23
N GLU A 39 0.58 1.78 -13.00
CA GLU A 39 0.35 0.84 -11.94
C GLU A 39 -1.03 1.03 -11.30
N ALA A 40 -1.62 -0.08 -10.86
CA ALA A 40 -2.75 -0.13 -9.95
C ALA A 40 -2.52 -1.24 -8.92
N ILE A 41 -2.85 -0.98 -7.66
CA ILE A 41 -2.64 -1.88 -6.52
C ILE A 41 -4.00 -2.44 -6.08
N LEU A 42 -4.10 -3.77 -5.91
CA LEU A 42 -5.16 -4.37 -5.12
C LEU A 42 -4.65 -4.55 -3.68
N HIS A 43 -5.26 -3.91 -2.71
CA HIS A 43 -5.07 -4.23 -1.31
C HIS A 43 -5.94 -5.43 -0.93
N ALA A 44 -5.34 -6.62 -0.99
CA ALA A 44 -5.96 -7.89 -0.57
C ALA A 44 -5.99 -7.96 0.97
N TRP A 45 -6.73 -7.00 1.56
CA TRP A 45 -6.74 -6.79 3.00
C TRP A 45 -7.28 -8.01 3.74
N SER A 46 -6.49 -8.54 4.66
CA SER A 46 -6.78 -9.74 5.44
C SER A 46 -6.86 -11.05 4.66
N TRP A 47 -6.67 -11.07 3.32
CA TRP A 47 -6.66 -12.33 2.60
C TRP A 47 -5.45 -13.16 3.00
N ASN A 48 -5.61 -14.45 3.28
CA ASN A 48 -4.49 -15.36 3.50
C ASN A 48 -3.70 -15.59 2.19
N PHE A 49 -2.47 -16.09 2.32
CA PHE A 49 -1.58 -16.30 1.19
C PHE A 49 -2.18 -17.24 0.14
N LYS A 50 -2.91 -18.27 0.58
CA LYS A 50 -3.57 -19.21 -0.32
C LYS A 50 -4.65 -18.52 -1.15
N ASN A 51 -5.51 -17.70 -0.54
CA ASN A 51 -6.57 -16.98 -1.24
C ASN A 51 -6.00 -15.96 -2.23
N ILE A 52 -4.89 -15.28 -1.90
CA ILE A 52 -4.21 -14.40 -2.84
C ILE A 52 -3.65 -15.21 -4.01
N ALA A 53 -2.99 -16.35 -3.75
CA ALA A 53 -2.42 -17.21 -4.79
C ALA A 53 -3.49 -17.74 -5.74
N ASP A 54 -4.61 -18.23 -5.21
CA ASP A 54 -5.73 -18.80 -5.98
C ASP A 54 -6.42 -17.74 -6.87
N ASN A 55 -6.46 -16.48 -6.42
CA ASN A 55 -7.05 -15.37 -7.18
C ASN A 55 -6.04 -14.60 -8.04
N MET A 56 -4.75 -14.95 -8.04
CA MET A 56 -3.70 -14.16 -8.70
C MET A 56 -3.95 -13.94 -10.19
N LYS A 57 -4.46 -14.98 -10.89
CA LYS A 57 -4.86 -14.82 -12.30
C LYS A 57 -5.99 -13.80 -12.46
N LYS A 58 -7.00 -13.86 -11.60
CA LYS A 58 -8.16 -12.93 -11.62
C LYS A 58 -7.70 -11.49 -11.33
N ILE A 59 -6.75 -11.32 -10.41
CA ILE A 59 -6.13 -10.03 -10.08
C ILE A 59 -5.38 -9.47 -11.30
N ALA A 60 -4.54 -10.28 -11.96
CA ALA A 60 -3.82 -9.88 -13.18
C ALA A 60 -4.78 -9.55 -14.33
N ASP A 61 -5.80 -10.39 -14.57
CA ASP A 61 -6.81 -10.17 -15.59
C ASP A 61 -7.62 -8.88 -15.35
N ALA A 62 -7.83 -8.51 -14.08
CA ALA A 62 -8.47 -7.24 -13.71
C ALA A 62 -7.57 -6.00 -13.95
N GLY A 63 -6.34 -6.19 -14.41
CA GLY A 63 -5.42 -5.11 -14.77
C GLY A 63 -4.61 -4.55 -13.59
N TYR A 64 -4.62 -5.20 -12.42
CA TYR A 64 -3.72 -4.83 -11.34
C TYR A 64 -2.30 -5.33 -11.65
N SER A 65 -1.35 -4.44 -11.55
CA SER A 65 0.08 -4.76 -11.68
C SER A 65 0.72 -5.12 -10.33
N MET A 66 0.04 -4.79 -9.24
CA MET A 66 0.51 -5.03 -7.87
C MET A 66 -0.61 -5.53 -6.97
N VAL A 67 -0.25 -6.39 -6.00
CA VAL A 67 -1.11 -6.80 -4.90
C VAL A 67 -0.42 -6.51 -3.57
N GLN A 68 -1.12 -5.87 -2.65
CA GLN A 68 -0.65 -5.61 -1.29
C GLN A 68 -1.27 -6.59 -0.32
N THR A 69 -0.44 -7.23 0.49
CA THR A 69 -0.86 -8.09 1.60
C THR A 69 -1.10 -7.25 2.86
N SER A 70 -1.86 -7.79 3.81
CA SER A 70 -1.77 -7.36 5.21
C SER A 70 -0.41 -7.76 5.81
N PRO A 71 -0.07 -7.30 7.05
CA PRO A 71 1.21 -7.60 7.69
C PRO A 71 1.50 -9.09 7.83
N VAL A 72 2.67 -9.52 7.37
CA VAL A 72 3.03 -10.94 7.23
C VAL A 72 3.88 -11.49 8.38
N GLN A 73 4.38 -10.62 9.26
CA GLN A 73 5.19 -11.02 10.40
C GLN A 73 4.36 -11.74 11.47
N GLN A 74 5.03 -12.41 12.40
CA GLN A 74 4.38 -12.97 13.58
C GLN A 74 3.66 -11.87 14.36
N CYS A 75 2.46 -12.17 14.82
CA CYS A 75 1.60 -11.19 15.46
C CYS A 75 0.91 -11.75 16.70
N TRP A 76 0.34 -10.85 17.47
CA TRP A 76 -0.37 -11.16 18.69
C TRP A 76 -1.53 -12.14 18.41
N ASN A 77 -1.63 -13.17 19.24
CA ASN A 77 -2.69 -14.17 19.19
C ASN A 77 -3.04 -14.59 20.62
N PRO A 78 -3.81 -13.75 21.36
CA PRO A 78 -4.06 -13.98 22.77
C PRO A 78 -4.89 -15.25 23.00
N GLU A 79 -4.62 -15.90 24.15
CA GLU A 79 -5.43 -17.01 24.61
C GLU A 79 -6.89 -16.55 24.78
N GLY A 80 -7.83 -17.32 24.27
CA GLY A 80 -9.26 -16.97 24.32
C GLY A 80 -9.74 -16.03 23.21
N SER A 81 -8.86 -15.68 22.25
CA SER A 81 -9.30 -15.01 21.04
C SER A 81 -10.38 -15.85 20.34
N LYS A 82 -11.34 -15.18 19.67
CA LYS A 82 -12.43 -15.89 18.96
C LYS A 82 -12.00 -16.36 17.56
N GLY A 83 -10.72 -16.63 17.39
CA GLY A 83 -10.16 -17.21 16.18
C GLY A 83 -10.21 -16.25 15.00
N MET A 84 -10.71 -16.73 13.85
CA MET A 84 -10.65 -16.06 12.57
C MET A 84 -11.83 -15.12 12.28
N LEU A 85 -12.39 -14.47 13.29
CA LEU A 85 -13.45 -13.48 13.12
C LEU A 85 -12.87 -12.07 12.96
N PHE A 86 -13.44 -11.25 12.08
CA PHE A 86 -13.13 -9.82 12.01
C PHE A 86 -13.54 -9.11 13.29
N SER A 87 -14.69 -9.50 13.85
CA SER A 87 -15.22 -8.89 15.05
C SER A 87 -15.91 -9.94 15.90
N ASP A 88 -15.76 -9.88 17.23
CA ASP A 88 -16.55 -10.66 18.19
C ASP A 88 -17.80 -9.93 18.67
N ASN A 89 -17.91 -8.65 18.36
CA ASN A 89 -19.12 -7.85 18.50
C ASN A 89 -19.17 -6.79 17.38
N GLU A 90 -20.25 -6.03 17.30
CA GLU A 90 -20.46 -5.02 16.25
C GLU A 90 -19.47 -3.85 16.31
N LYS A 91 -18.68 -3.70 17.37
CA LYS A 91 -17.86 -2.53 17.64
C LYS A 91 -16.36 -2.80 17.61
N GLU A 92 -15.94 -4.02 17.90
CA GLU A 92 -14.53 -4.36 18.09
C GLU A 92 -14.13 -5.50 17.17
N GLY A 93 -13.23 -5.22 16.24
CA GLY A 93 -12.66 -6.21 15.34
C GLY A 93 -11.40 -6.84 15.90
N GLN A 94 -11.12 -8.05 15.48
CA GLN A 94 -9.85 -8.74 15.77
C GLN A 94 -8.83 -8.59 14.63
N TRP A 95 -9.18 -7.89 13.57
CA TRP A 95 -8.33 -7.59 12.43
C TRP A 95 -7.03 -6.90 12.83
N TYR A 96 -7.01 -6.11 13.89
CA TYR A 96 -5.84 -5.38 14.37
C TYR A 96 -4.74 -6.28 14.94
N PHE A 97 -4.96 -7.59 15.12
CA PHE A 97 -3.95 -8.48 15.69
C PHE A 97 -2.70 -8.58 14.82
N TYR A 98 -2.83 -8.60 13.48
CA TYR A 98 -1.66 -8.60 12.60
C TYR A 98 -0.93 -7.25 12.55
N TYR A 99 -1.54 -6.17 13.05
CA TYR A 99 -0.87 -4.89 13.33
C TYR A 99 -0.20 -4.83 14.71
N GLN A 100 -0.12 -5.94 15.41
CA GLN A 100 0.57 -6.08 16.69
C GLN A 100 1.69 -7.11 16.59
N PRO A 101 2.88 -6.72 16.07
CA PRO A 101 4.03 -7.62 15.91
C PRO A 101 4.50 -8.20 17.23
N THR A 102 4.78 -9.50 17.23
CA THR A 102 5.46 -10.19 18.36
C THR A 102 6.86 -10.64 17.95
N ASP A 103 7.13 -10.75 16.66
CA ASP A 103 8.45 -11.03 16.09
C ASP A 103 8.48 -10.65 14.61
N TRP A 104 9.66 -10.32 14.07
CA TRP A 104 9.88 -10.10 12.64
C TRP A 104 10.37 -11.41 11.98
N LYS A 105 9.47 -12.38 11.91
CA LYS A 105 9.58 -13.64 11.16
C LYS A 105 8.32 -13.82 10.32
N ILE A 106 8.48 -14.34 9.09
CA ILE A 106 7.36 -14.51 8.16
C ILE A 106 6.39 -15.59 8.65
N GLY A 107 5.12 -15.27 8.66
CA GLY A 107 4.00 -16.15 8.96
C GLY A 107 3.26 -15.79 10.23
N ASN A 108 1.94 -15.85 10.16
CA ASN A 108 1.04 -15.67 11.29
C ASN A 108 -0.23 -16.51 11.12
N HIS A 109 -1.00 -16.61 12.19
CA HIS A 109 -2.20 -17.46 12.25
C HIS A 109 -3.33 -17.03 11.29
N ILE A 110 -3.29 -15.79 10.78
CA ILE A 110 -4.33 -15.25 9.87
C ILE A 110 -3.93 -15.47 8.41
N LEU A 111 -2.70 -15.10 8.05
CA LEU A 111 -2.27 -15.09 6.66
C LEU A 111 -1.67 -16.42 6.20
N GLY A 112 -1.09 -17.19 7.13
CA GLY A 112 -0.48 -18.47 6.83
C GLY A 112 1.02 -18.52 7.11
N SER A 113 1.64 -19.62 6.67
CA SER A 113 3.06 -19.93 6.86
C SER A 113 3.96 -19.26 5.81
N ARG A 114 5.28 -19.26 6.06
CA ARG A 114 6.29 -18.84 5.09
C ARG A 114 6.23 -19.66 3.79
N ASP A 115 5.95 -20.97 3.88
CA ASP A 115 5.86 -21.83 2.71
C ASP A 115 4.62 -21.50 1.85
N GLU A 116 3.49 -21.16 2.48
CA GLU A 116 2.30 -20.69 1.77
C GLU A 116 2.55 -19.31 1.13
N MET A 117 3.31 -18.43 1.81
CA MET A 117 3.76 -17.17 1.19
C MET A 117 4.61 -17.46 -0.03
N LYS A 118 5.54 -18.42 0.02
CA LYS A 118 6.33 -18.77 -1.16
C LYS A 118 5.45 -19.23 -2.33
N GLN A 119 4.44 -20.06 -2.09
CA GLN A 119 3.48 -20.48 -3.13
C GLN A 119 2.72 -19.29 -3.73
N MET A 120 2.33 -18.31 -2.90
CA MET A 120 1.74 -17.07 -3.35
C MET A 120 2.72 -16.29 -4.25
N MET A 121 3.98 -16.19 -3.87
CA MET A 121 5.01 -15.51 -4.67
C MET A 121 5.26 -16.21 -6.00
N ASP A 122 5.27 -17.55 -6.03
CA ASP A 122 5.39 -18.31 -7.28
C ASP A 122 4.20 -18.05 -8.21
N SER A 123 2.99 -17.92 -7.65
CA SER A 123 1.78 -17.53 -8.40
C SER A 123 1.89 -16.10 -8.93
N ALA A 124 2.35 -15.16 -8.10
CA ALA A 124 2.53 -13.76 -8.50
C ALA A 124 3.54 -13.62 -9.66
N ALA A 125 4.66 -14.31 -9.58
CA ALA A 125 5.66 -14.34 -10.64
C ALA A 125 5.10 -14.90 -11.96
N LYS A 126 4.28 -15.97 -11.89
CA LYS A 126 3.62 -16.57 -13.05
C LYS A 126 2.73 -15.60 -13.82
N TYR A 127 2.04 -14.72 -13.12
CA TYR A 127 1.11 -13.76 -13.72
C TYR A 127 1.67 -12.33 -13.81
N ASN A 128 2.96 -12.15 -13.53
CA ASN A 128 3.66 -10.86 -13.57
C ASN A 128 2.98 -9.79 -12.68
N VAL A 129 2.56 -10.18 -11.50
CA VAL A 129 2.03 -9.28 -10.48
C VAL A 129 3.09 -9.06 -9.41
N ARG A 130 3.41 -7.81 -9.10
CA ARG A 130 4.35 -7.48 -8.02
C ARG A 130 3.63 -7.57 -6.67
N VAL A 131 4.28 -8.16 -5.68
CA VAL A 131 3.75 -8.22 -4.31
C VAL A 131 4.36 -7.10 -3.47
N ILE A 132 3.48 -6.34 -2.82
CA ILE A 132 3.79 -5.35 -1.79
C ILE A 132 3.42 -5.97 -0.44
N VAL A 133 4.33 -5.90 0.53
CA VAL A 133 4.08 -6.37 1.89
C VAL A 133 3.92 -5.17 2.82
N ASP A 134 2.86 -5.20 3.63
CA ASP A 134 2.70 -4.25 4.72
C ASP A 134 3.65 -4.62 5.86
N VAL A 135 4.53 -3.71 6.28
CA VAL A 135 5.59 -3.95 7.27
C VAL A 135 5.53 -2.91 8.38
N LEU A 136 5.74 -3.36 9.61
CA LEU A 136 5.52 -2.60 10.83
C LEU A 136 6.80 -2.51 11.68
N PRO A 137 7.80 -1.70 11.32
CA PRO A 137 9.02 -1.58 12.13
C PRO A 137 8.85 -0.74 13.39
N ASN A 138 7.81 0.11 13.46
CA ASN A 138 7.65 1.14 14.48
C ASN A 138 7.33 0.60 15.87
N HIS A 139 6.53 -0.46 15.98
CA HIS A 139 5.96 -0.88 17.28
C HIS A 139 5.83 -2.40 17.40
N THR A 140 5.62 -2.86 18.64
CA THR A 140 5.28 -4.25 18.96
C THR A 140 3.82 -4.36 19.42
N ALA A 141 3.40 -5.59 19.72
CA ALA A 141 2.10 -5.84 20.36
C ALA A 141 1.97 -5.04 21.66
N PHE A 142 0.73 -4.67 21.97
CA PHE A 142 0.36 -4.02 23.24
C PHE A 142 0.86 -4.80 24.46
N ASP A 143 0.69 -6.13 24.43
CA ASP A 143 1.23 -7.03 25.43
C ASP A 143 2.72 -7.28 25.17
N VAL A 144 3.59 -6.55 25.89
CA VAL A 144 5.04 -6.68 25.76
C VAL A 144 5.58 -8.06 26.17
N ASP A 145 4.80 -8.85 26.92
CA ASP A 145 5.19 -10.21 27.31
C ASP A 145 4.89 -11.22 26.19
N ALA A 146 4.09 -10.85 25.21
CA ALA A 146 3.87 -11.63 23.98
C ALA A 146 5.02 -11.51 22.97
N VAL A 147 5.92 -10.53 23.15
CA VAL A 147 7.09 -10.34 22.28
C VAL A 147 8.10 -11.45 22.48
N SER A 148 8.61 -12.02 21.38
CA SER A 148 9.49 -13.19 21.41
C SER A 148 10.82 -12.94 22.14
N ASP A 149 11.29 -13.95 22.86
CA ASP A 149 12.59 -13.92 23.51
C ASP A 149 13.75 -13.74 22.50
N ASP A 150 13.59 -14.28 21.28
CA ASP A 150 14.57 -14.13 20.20
C ASP A 150 14.75 -12.66 19.81
N LEU A 151 13.64 -11.93 19.63
CA LEU A 151 13.66 -10.50 19.32
C LEU A 151 14.27 -9.69 20.47
N VAL A 152 13.81 -9.91 21.70
CA VAL A 152 14.33 -9.23 22.89
C VAL A 152 15.85 -9.44 23.03
N LYS A 153 16.30 -10.68 22.85
CA LYS A 153 17.73 -11.02 22.88
C LYS A 153 18.50 -10.38 21.71
N ALA A 154 17.92 -10.38 20.50
CA ALA A 154 18.54 -9.78 19.32
C ALA A 154 18.72 -8.27 19.48
N ALA A 155 17.77 -7.58 20.10
CA ALA A 155 17.86 -6.14 20.39
C ALA A 155 18.83 -5.80 21.54
N GLY A 156 19.33 -6.80 22.26
CA GLY A 156 20.23 -6.62 23.39
C GLY A 156 19.55 -6.43 24.74
N GLY A 157 18.25 -6.73 24.82
CA GLY A 157 17.41 -6.63 26.03
C GLY A 157 16.15 -5.80 25.78
N ARG A 158 15.15 -5.99 26.65
CA ARG A 158 13.86 -5.29 26.53
C ARG A 158 14.01 -3.77 26.68
N ASP A 159 14.90 -3.33 27.55
CA ASP A 159 15.25 -1.92 27.78
C ASP A 159 15.93 -1.25 26.58
N LYS A 160 16.48 -2.02 25.65
CA LYS A 160 17.08 -1.55 24.40
C LYS A 160 16.18 -1.70 23.20
N LEU A 161 15.16 -2.58 23.29
CA LEU A 161 14.20 -2.78 22.22
C LEU A 161 13.29 -1.57 22.02
N TYR A 162 12.98 -0.85 23.10
CA TYR A 162 12.09 0.31 23.07
C TYR A 162 12.86 1.61 23.27
N HIS A 163 12.35 2.72 22.72
CA HIS A 163 12.81 4.05 23.08
C HIS A 163 12.61 4.31 24.58
N SER A 164 13.37 5.24 25.16
CA SER A 164 13.29 5.56 26.59
C SER A 164 11.89 5.97 27.07
N GLN A 165 11.08 6.48 26.17
CA GLN A 165 9.67 6.85 26.40
C GLN A 165 8.68 5.97 25.61
N GLY A 166 9.16 4.93 24.94
CA GLY A 166 8.38 4.11 24.00
C GLY A 166 7.18 3.37 24.60
N LEU A 167 7.13 3.20 25.91
CA LEU A 167 5.97 2.63 26.62
C LEU A 167 4.93 3.69 27.04
N ASN A 168 5.19 4.98 26.83
CA ASN A 168 4.25 6.06 27.11
C ASN A 168 3.42 6.38 25.86
N PRO A 169 2.10 6.49 25.96
CA PRO A 169 1.28 6.82 24.79
C PRO A 169 1.48 8.26 24.35
N VAL A 170 1.53 8.48 23.03
CA VAL A 170 1.54 9.83 22.43
C VAL A 170 0.31 10.62 22.91
N LYS A 171 0.52 11.86 23.34
CA LYS A 171 -0.53 12.78 23.79
C LYS A 171 -0.78 13.92 22.80
N ASP A 172 0.24 14.30 22.06
CA ASP A 172 0.16 15.32 21.00
C ASP A 172 0.90 14.82 19.76
N TYR A 173 0.16 14.45 18.73
CA TYR A 173 0.70 13.98 17.45
C TYR A 173 1.34 15.10 16.62
N ASN A 174 1.19 16.38 17.03
CA ASN A 174 1.91 17.50 16.41
C ASN A 174 3.28 17.76 17.06
N ASP A 175 3.57 17.13 18.19
CA ASP A 175 4.88 17.14 18.83
C ASP A 175 5.73 16.02 18.26
N ARG A 176 6.71 16.35 17.43
CA ARG A 176 7.57 15.37 16.78
C ARG A 176 8.36 14.51 17.78
N TYR A 177 8.76 15.07 18.93
CA TYR A 177 9.42 14.28 19.98
C TYR A 177 8.52 13.16 20.50
N GLN A 178 7.25 13.46 20.76
CA GLN A 178 6.31 12.41 21.18
C GLN A 178 5.98 11.48 20.00
N CYS A 179 5.72 12.05 18.82
CA CYS A 179 5.30 11.28 17.67
C CYS A 179 6.31 10.20 17.26
N THR A 180 7.61 10.45 17.41
CA THR A 180 8.68 9.54 16.96
C THR A 180 9.36 8.74 18.07
N LEU A 181 9.06 9.00 19.34
CA LEU A 181 9.75 8.35 20.44
C LEU A 181 8.81 7.80 21.51
N TRP A 182 7.49 7.96 21.35
CA TRP A 182 6.48 7.47 22.26
C TRP A 182 5.53 6.50 21.55
N GLY A 183 4.90 5.61 22.32
CA GLY A 183 3.98 4.61 21.76
C GLY A 183 2.79 5.20 21.03
N SER A 184 2.57 4.77 19.80
CA SER A 184 1.41 5.17 19.00
C SER A 184 0.14 4.50 19.54
N GLY A 185 -0.79 5.30 20.01
CA GLY A 185 -1.94 4.78 20.76
C GLY A 185 -1.48 4.11 22.06
N ALA A 186 -1.67 2.81 22.16
CA ALA A 186 -1.20 1.99 23.28
C ALA A 186 -0.09 1.00 22.88
N LEU A 187 0.43 1.10 21.65
CA LEU A 187 1.44 0.17 21.12
C LEU A 187 2.85 0.64 21.48
N PRO A 188 3.67 -0.22 22.11
CA PRO A 188 5.03 0.11 22.50
C PRO A 188 5.92 0.47 21.31
N ASP A 189 6.56 1.63 21.37
CA ASP A 189 7.41 2.19 20.32
C ASP A 189 8.82 1.58 20.35
N VAL A 190 9.22 0.99 19.24
CA VAL A 190 10.53 0.33 19.11
C VAL A 190 11.62 1.36 18.90
N ASN A 191 12.75 1.19 19.58
CA ASN A 191 13.97 1.94 19.29
C ASN A 191 14.52 1.53 17.91
N THR A 192 13.98 2.15 16.86
CA THR A 192 14.32 1.89 15.45
C THR A 192 15.77 2.26 15.14
N GLU A 193 16.44 3.08 15.95
CA GLU A 193 17.85 3.47 15.82
C GLU A 193 18.80 2.46 16.49
N ASN A 194 18.28 1.48 17.26
CA ASN A 194 19.07 0.39 17.81
C ASN A 194 19.68 -0.48 16.70
N LYS A 195 21.00 -0.48 16.56
CA LYS A 195 21.71 -1.17 15.47
C LYS A 195 21.55 -2.69 15.48
N ASP A 196 21.26 -3.29 16.64
CA ASP A 196 20.98 -4.71 16.76
C ASP A 196 19.55 -5.02 16.29
N PHE A 197 18.59 -4.17 16.64
CA PHE A 197 17.25 -4.24 16.10
C PHE A 197 17.23 -3.99 14.57
N GLN A 198 17.88 -2.93 14.09
CA GLN A 198 17.97 -2.66 12.64
C GLN A 198 18.54 -3.89 11.88
N LYS A 199 19.59 -4.53 12.40
CA LYS A 199 20.13 -5.74 11.79
C LYS A 199 19.08 -6.87 11.74
N TYR A 200 18.38 -7.11 12.86
CA TYR A 200 17.35 -8.15 12.93
C TYR A 200 16.19 -7.88 11.96
N TYR A 201 15.71 -6.65 11.94
CA TYR A 201 14.67 -6.22 11.02
C TYR A 201 15.09 -6.36 9.55
N MET A 202 16.32 -5.95 9.20
CA MET A 202 16.84 -6.09 7.84
C MET A 202 17.01 -7.55 7.40
N GLN A 203 17.22 -8.48 8.31
CA GLN A 203 17.21 -9.91 8.00
C GLN A 203 15.80 -10.38 7.61
N PHE A 204 14.77 -9.91 8.29
CA PHE A 204 13.38 -10.16 7.90
C PHE A 204 13.04 -9.56 6.54
N VAL A 205 13.45 -8.30 6.30
CA VAL A 205 13.25 -7.65 4.99
C VAL A 205 13.93 -8.45 3.88
N ASN A 206 15.16 -8.89 4.10
CA ASN A 206 15.91 -9.70 3.11
C ASN A 206 15.27 -11.09 2.89
N ASP A 207 14.71 -11.72 3.90
CA ASP A 207 13.95 -12.97 3.73
C ASP A 207 12.70 -12.77 2.85
N LEU A 208 12.00 -11.64 2.97
CA LEU A 208 10.91 -11.27 2.07
C LEU A 208 11.40 -11.07 0.63
N LEU A 209 12.52 -10.35 0.45
CA LEU A 209 13.11 -10.10 -0.85
C LEU A 209 13.60 -11.39 -1.53
N ASP A 210 14.14 -12.33 -0.75
CA ASP A 210 14.57 -13.66 -1.23
C ASP A 210 13.39 -14.53 -1.70
N LEU A 211 12.21 -14.35 -1.10
CA LEU A 211 10.97 -14.96 -1.59
C LEU A 211 10.45 -14.32 -2.90
N GLY A 212 10.97 -13.13 -3.28
CA GLY A 212 10.56 -12.42 -4.49
C GLY A 212 9.70 -11.18 -4.26
N VAL A 213 9.47 -10.76 -3.02
CA VAL A 213 8.79 -9.48 -2.73
C VAL A 213 9.54 -8.33 -3.40
N ARG A 214 8.82 -7.39 -4.00
CA ARG A 214 9.37 -6.21 -4.69
C ARG A 214 8.62 -4.93 -4.35
N GLY A 215 8.02 -4.88 -3.18
CA GLY A 215 7.44 -3.66 -2.66
C GLY A 215 7.15 -3.74 -1.17
N PHE A 216 7.09 -2.58 -0.53
CA PHE A 216 6.75 -2.44 0.89
C PHE A 216 5.81 -1.26 1.12
N ARG A 217 4.84 -1.44 1.99
CA ARG A 217 4.12 -0.36 2.64
C ARG A 217 4.59 -0.30 4.08
N TYR A 218 5.18 0.81 4.50
CA TYR A 218 5.58 1.03 5.89
C TYR A 218 4.42 1.59 6.68
N ASP A 219 3.88 0.76 7.58
CA ASP A 219 2.86 1.17 8.54
C ASP A 219 3.42 2.22 9.51
N THR A 220 2.57 3.17 9.93
CA THR A 220 2.95 4.20 10.90
C THR A 220 4.29 4.90 10.60
N ALA A 221 4.66 5.05 9.33
CA ALA A 221 5.97 5.57 8.92
C ALA A 221 6.29 6.95 9.50
N LYS A 222 5.27 7.81 9.70
CA LYS A 222 5.45 9.12 10.34
C LYS A 222 5.94 9.06 11.78
N HIS A 223 5.82 7.90 12.44
CA HIS A 223 6.26 7.67 13.80
C HIS A 223 7.72 7.23 13.90
N ILE A 224 8.39 6.99 12.79
CA ILE A 224 9.83 6.72 12.73
C ILE A 224 10.55 7.99 12.29
N GLY A 225 11.51 8.45 13.10
CA GLY A 225 12.18 9.72 12.89
C GLY A 225 12.98 9.78 11.59
N VAL A 226 12.98 10.97 10.96
CA VAL A 226 13.91 11.39 9.92
C VAL A 226 15.02 12.23 10.52
N HIS A 227 16.06 12.59 9.76
CA HIS A 227 17.23 13.29 10.30
C HIS A 227 16.91 14.61 11.03
N SER A 228 15.88 15.33 10.63
CA SER A 228 15.46 16.59 11.28
C SER A 228 14.69 16.38 12.58
N ASP A 229 14.21 15.17 12.87
CA ASP A 229 13.44 14.86 14.06
C ASP A 229 14.32 14.77 15.32
N PRO A 230 13.73 14.96 16.51
CA PRO A 230 14.42 14.73 17.78
C PRO A 230 14.95 13.31 17.91
N VAL A 231 16.09 13.13 18.58
CA VAL A 231 16.71 11.84 18.87
C VAL A 231 16.50 11.42 20.32
N ASP A 232 16.40 10.13 20.58
CA ASP A 232 16.35 9.57 21.95
C ASP A 232 17.76 9.50 22.57
N SER A 233 18.28 10.65 22.98
CA SER A 233 19.60 10.73 23.61
C SER A 233 19.69 9.92 24.94
N ALA A 234 18.57 9.69 25.62
CA ALA A 234 18.52 8.88 26.84
C ALA A 234 18.81 7.39 26.56
N SER A 235 18.48 6.90 25.38
CA SER A 235 18.85 5.56 24.90
C SER A 235 20.23 5.53 24.22
N GLY A 236 20.97 6.64 24.20
CA GLY A 236 22.27 6.76 23.56
C GLY A 236 22.23 6.92 22.06
N VAL A 237 21.07 7.21 21.49
CA VAL A 237 20.87 7.52 20.06
C VAL A 237 21.46 8.89 19.75
N THR A 238 22.17 8.99 18.63
CA THR A 238 22.80 10.24 18.16
C THR A 238 22.29 10.71 16.81
N GLU A 239 21.61 9.87 16.06
CA GLU A 239 21.06 10.14 14.74
C GLU A 239 19.85 9.25 14.46
N ASN A 240 18.86 9.76 13.70
CA ASN A 240 17.74 8.99 13.18
C ASN A 240 18.14 8.46 11.79
N ASP A 241 18.64 7.23 11.73
CA ASP A 241 19.16 6.63 10.49
C ASP A 241 18.43 5.34 10.06
N PHE A 242 17.28 5.05 10.66
CA PHE A 242 16.51 3.87 10.29
C PHE A 242 16.21 3.84 8.78
N TRP A 243 15.78 4.95 8.22
CA TRP A 243 15.41 5.02 6.81
C TRP A 243 16.62 4.87 5.88
N ASP A 244 17.79 5.38 6.24
CA ASP A 244 19.02 5.13 5.47
C ASP A 244 19.34 3.64 5.37
N VAL A 245 19.10 2.91 6.46
CA VAL A 245 19.31 1.45 6.52
C VAL A 245 18.22 0.72 5.75
N ALA A 246 16.96 1.05 6.00
CA ALA A 246 15.81 0.38 5.39
C ALA A 246 15.75 0.57 3.86
N THR A 247 16.25 1.70 3.35
CA THR A 247 16.35 2.00 1.91
C THR A 247 17.68 1.58 1.29
N GLY A 248 18.56 0.95 2.06
CA GLY A 248 19.83 0.42 1.56
C GLY A 248 20.95 1.44 1.34
N GLN A 249 20.73 2.73 1.71
CA GLN A 249 21.76 3.76 1.65
C GLN A 249 22.93 3.45 2.60
N LYS A 250 22.59 2.91 3.79
CA LYS A 250 23.54 2.58 4.86
C LYS A 250 23.47 1.08 5.17
N ALA A 251 24.63 0.49 5.42
CA ALA A 251 24.69 -0.87 5.96
C ALA A 251 24.61 -0.85 7.47
N VAL A 252 23.95 -1.85 8.07
CA VAL A 252 23.94 -2.05 9.50
C VAL A 252 24.62 -3.36 9.88
N LYS A 253 25.70 -3.31 10.65
CA LYS A 253 26.44 -4.51 11.11
C LYS A 253 26.70 -5.55 10.00
N GLY A 254 27.06 -5.07 8.79
CA GLY A 254 27.36 -5.90 7.63
C GLY A 254 26.14 -6.36 6.82
N VAL A 255 24.91 -6.03 7.23
CA VAL A 255 23.69 -6.33 6.48
C VAL A 255 23.31 -5.13 5.63
N ARG A 256 22.88 -5.38 4.39
CA ARG A 256 22.29 -4.42 3.45
C ARG A 256 21.06 -5.06 2.80
N LEU A 257 20.31 -4.27 2.06
CA LEU A 257 19.32 -4.82 1.12
C LEU A 257 20.04 -5.75 0.12
N ASN A 258 19.45 -6.92 -0.11
CA ASN A 258 19.98 -7.92 -1.06
C ASN A 258 19.51 -7.70 -2.51
N VAL A 259 18.71 -6.67 -2.75
CA VAL A 259 18.30 -6.20 -4.08
C VAL A 259 18.51 -4.68 -4.20
N PRO A 260 18.69 -4.14 -5.41
CA PRO A 260 18.74 -2.69 -5.62
C PRO A 260 17.44 -2.03 -5.16
N TYR A 261 17.54 -0.89 -4.44
CA TYR A 261 16.37 -0.18 -3.95
C TYR A 261 15.48 0.35 -5.07
N GLU A 262 16.08 0.73 -6.20
CA GLU A 262 15.40 1.17 -7.42
C GLU A 262 14.49 0.11 -8.06
N ASP A 263 14.63 -1.17 -7.69
CA ASP A 263 13.75 -2.25 -8.14
C ASP A 263 12.51 -2.42 -7.27
N LEU A 264 12.43 -1.69 -6.16
CA LEU A 264 11.35 -1.79 -5.18
C LEU A 264 10.30 -0.69 -5.38
N PHE A 265 9.04 -1.03 -5.22
CA PHE A 265 7.97 -0.07 -5.02
C PHE A 265 7.75 0.12 -3.51
N VAL A 266 8.03 1.30 -2.99
CA VAL A 266 7.98 1.54 -1.54
C VAL A 266 7.17 2.78 -1.25
N TYR A 267 6.28 2.70 -0.28
CA TYR A 267 5.59 3.86 0.26
C TYR A 267 5.34 3.71 1.76
N GLY A 268 5.20 4.82 2.45
CA GLY A 268 4.95 4.89 3.88
C GLY A 268 3.62 5.53 4.22
N GLU A 269 3.02 5.10 5.32
CA GLU A 269 1.89 5.78 5.91
C GLU A 269 2.39 7.02 6.65
N VAL A 270 2.36 8.14 5.94
CA VAL A 270 2.70 9.45 6.47
C VAL A 270 1.43 10.29 6.50
N LEU A 271 0.72 10.25 7.63
CA LEU A 271 -0.48 11.08 7.82
C LEU A 271 -0.08 12.55 8.00
N GLN A 272 -0.86 13.46 7.41
CA GLN A 272 -0.58 14.88 7.30
C GLN A 272 -0.92 15.64 8.60
N ASP A 273 -0.18 15.40 9.67
CA ASP A 273 -0.25 16.21 10.88
C ASP A 273 0.63 17.47 10.76
N LYS A 274 0.41 18.45 11.63
CA LYS A 274 0.91 19.81 11.48
C LYS A 274 2.42 19.94 11.27
N ASN A 275 3.23 19.12 11.92
CA ASN A 275 4.70 19.27 11.92
C ASN A 275 5.43 18.09 11.27
N VAL A 276 4.70 17.28 10.49
CA VAL A 276 5.31 16.14 9.79
C VAL A 276 6.17 16.63 8.63
N PRO A 277 7.45 16.24 8.55
CA PRO A 277 8.37 16.68 7.50
C PRO A 277 8.18 15.83 6.21
N GLU A 278 7.00 15.95 5.56
CA GLU A 278 6.62 15.15 4.39
C GLU A 278 7.66 15.14 3.27
N LYS A 279 8.31 16.30 3.03
CA LYS A 279 9.36 16.45 2.01
C LYS A 279 10.62 15.66 2.32
N GLU A 280 10.94 15.44 3.60
CA GLU A 280 12.09 14.65 3.99
C GLU A 280 11.78 13.15 3.85
N TYR A 281 10.56 12.71 4.20
CA TYR A 281 10.12 11.34 3.92
C TYR A 281 10.09 11.02 2.41
N GLU A 282 9.75 11.99 1.55
CA GLU A 282 9.74 11.82 0.09
C GLU A 282 11.13 11.45 -0.47
N GLU A 283 12.21 11.78 0.23
CA GLU A 283 13.56 11.39 -0.18
C GLU A 283 13.79 9.88 -0.08
N TYR A 284 13.04 9.22 0.82
CA TYR A 284 13.18 7.80 1.09
C TYR A 284 12.16 6.94 0.35
N PHE A 285 10.88 7.36 0.29
CA PHE A 285 9.78 6.55 -0.27
C PHE A 285 8.59 7.43 -0.67
N GLY A 286 7.66 6.82 -1.41
CA GLY A 286 6.36 7.41 -1.69
C GLY A 286 5.47 7.50 -0.44
N GLN A 287 4.41 8.30 -0.49
CA GLN A 287 3.56 8.55 0.66
C GLN A 287 2.08 8.34 0.35
N THR A 288 1.31 8.06 1.39
CA THR A 288 -0.15 7.95 1.30
C THR A 288 -0.80 9.33 1.19
N ALA A 289 -1.70 9.50 0.21
CA ALA A 289 -2.47 10.73 0.02
C ALA A 289 -3.82 10.67 0.76
N SER A 290 -3.80 10.53 2.10
CA SER A 290 -5.00 10.37 2.93
C SER A 290 -5.96 11.54 2.84
N SER A 291 -5.46 12.79 2.83
CA SER A 291 -6.28 14.00 2.68
C SER A 291 -6.95 14.07 1.30
N TYR A 292 -6.32 13.52 0.26
CA TYR A 292 -6.98 13.41 -1.05
C TYR A 292 -8.12 12.37 -1.04
N GLY A 293 -7.93 11.24 -0.36
CA GLY A 293 -8.99 10.26 -0.13
C GLY A 293 -10.21 10.88 0.57
N TRP A 294 -9.98 11.75 1.54
CA TRP A 294 -11.06 12.51 2.19
C TRP A 294 -11.83 13.38 1.18
N VAL A 295 -11.14 14.11 0.29
CA VAL A 295 -11.77 14.92 -0.76
C VAL A 295 -12.63 14.07 -1.69
N LEU A 296 -12.17 12.87 -2.05
CA LEU A 296 -12.93 11.96 -2.90
C LEU A 296 -14.21 11.46 -2.19
N ARG A 297 -14.13 11.14 -0.90
CA ARG A 297 -15.32 10.73 -0.12
C ARG A 297 -16.32 11.87 0.01
N GLU A 298 -15.87 13.09 0.27
CA GLU A 298 -16.73 14.29 0.27
C GLU A 298 -17.49 14.46 -1.06
N MET A 299 -16.79 14.30 -2.19
CA MET A 299 -17.39 14.32 -3.53
C MET A 299 -18.47 13.25 -3.69
N LEU A 300 -18.24 12.03 -3.18
CA LEU A 300 -19.22 10.94 -3.25
C LEU A 300 -20.45 11.19 -2.38
N GLU A 301 -20.27 11.73 -1.20
CA GLU A 301 -21.36 12.06 -0.28
C GLU A 301 -22.26 13.16 -0.85
N LYS A 302 -21.67 14.19 -1.47
CA LYS A 302 -22.39 15.25 -2.17
C LYS A 302 -23.02 14.77 -3.47
N GLY A 303 -22.49 13.71 -4.08
CA GLY A 303 -22.85 13.29 -5.45
C GLY A 303 -22.47 14.32 -6.51
N SER A 304 -21.51 15.19 -6.22
CA SER A 304 -21.06 16.27 -7.09
C SER A 304 -19.65 16.74 -6.67
N ALA A 305 -18.85 17.13 -7.66
CA ALA A 305 -17.56 17.80 -7.46
C ALA A 305 -17.68 19.33 -7.39
N LYS A 306 -18.90 19.88 -7.37
CA LYS A 306 -19.11 21.32 -7.26
C LYS A 306 -18.52 21.87 -5.97
N ASP A 307 -17.78 22.94 -6.08
CA ASP A 307 -17.09 23.60 -4.96
C ASP A 307 -16.09 22.69 -4.20
N ILE A 308 -15.63 21.61 -4.84
CA ILE A 308 -14.60 20.70 -4.35
C ILE A 308 -13.42 20.74 -5.32
N ASP A 309 -12.23 21.02 -4.80
CA ASP A 309 -11.01 20.93 -5.59
C ASP A 309 -10.53 19.47 -5.69
N ILE A 310 -10.98 18.80 -6.76
CA ILE A 310 -10.64 17.42 -7.08
C ILE A 310 -9.35 17.28 -7.88
N VAL A 311 -8.77 18.39 -8.32
CA VAL A 311 -7.53 18.39 -9.12
C VAL A 311 -6.31 18.38 -8.23
N ASP A 312 -6.35 19.12 -7.13
CA ASP A 312 -5.28 19.20 -6.14
C ASP A 312 -5.16 17.88 -5.36
N TRP A 313 -3.94 17.32 -5.33
CA TRP A 313 -3.63 16.08 -4.62
C TRP A 313 -3.60 16.23 -3.09
N ARG A 314 -3.76 17.46 -2.57
CA ARG A 314 -3.79 17.75 -1.12
C ARG A 314 -2.59 17.20 -0.37
N HIS A 315 -1.40 17.30 -0.97
CA HIS A 315 -0.17 16.77 -0.40
C HIS A 315 1.04 17.64 -0.78
N SER A 316 2.03 17.78 0.11
CA SER A 316 3.27 18.50 -0.19
C SER A 316 4.27 17.67 -0.99
N ALA A 317 4.22 16.34 -0.89
CA ALA A 317 5.02 15.44 -1.73
C ALA A 317 4.56 15.50 -3.20
N SER A 318 5.45 15.11 -4.10
CA SER A 318 5.21 15.11 -5.54
C SER A 318 4.09 14.13 -5.91
N PRO A 319 3.13 14.50 -6.75
CA PRO A 319 2.00 13.61 -7.12
C PRO A 319 2.42 12.25 -7.65
N GLU A 320 3.58 12.17 -8.31
CA GLU A 320 4.15 10.95 -8.86
C GLU A 320 4.51 9.92 -7.79
N THR A 321 4.83 10.37 -6.57
CA THR A 321 5.24 9.51 -5.46
C THR A 321 4.07 9.10 -4.56
N LEU A 322 2.88 9.63 -4.80
CA LEU A 322 1.73 9.38 -3.94
C LEU A 322 1.07 8.04 -4.24
N THR A 323 0.77 7.28 -3.19
CA THR A 323 -0.21 6.19 -3.23
C THR A 323 -1.55 6.74 -2.81
N THR A 324 -2.55 6.59 -3.69
CA THR A 324 -3.87 7.23 -3.56
C THR A 324 -4.97 6.19 -3.42
N TRP A 325 -6.00 6.50 -2.67
CA TRP A 325 -7.15 5.61 -2.50
C TRP A 325 -8.45 6.40 -2.29
N VAL A 326 -9.59 5.75 -2.52
CA VAL A 326 -10.91 6.25 -2.12
C VAL A 326 -11.15 5.94 -0.64
N GLU A 327 -10.78 4.73 -0.24
CA GLU A 327 -10.85 4.22 1.13
C GLU A 327 -9.67 3.32 1.44
N SER A 328 -9.34 3.18 2.71
CA SER A 328 -8.36 2.25 3.27
C SER A 328 -9.01 1.36 4.33
N HIS A 329 -8.26 0.39 4.85
CA HIS A 329 -8.73 -0.41 5.98
C HIS A 329 -9.04 0.46 7.20
N ASP A 330 -8.29 1.52 7.47
CA ASP A 330 -8.54 2.42 8.59
C ASP A 330 -9.83 3.21 8.42
N THR A 331 -10.06 3.80 7.25
CA THR A 331 -11.29 4.55 7.00
C THR A 331 -12.52 3.65 6.96
N TYR A 332 -12.36 2.38 6.59
CA TYR A 332 -13.44 1.41 6.56
C TYR A 332 -13.67 0.73 7.91
N CYS A 333 -12.62 0.14 8.50
CA CYS A 333 -12.73 -0.74 9.66
C CYS A 333 -12.55 -0.02 11.00
N ASN A 334 -11.64 0.96 11.06
CA ASN A 334 -11.27 1.63 12.30
C ASN A 334 -12.21 2.81 12.58
N ALA A 335 -12.28 3.77 11.68
CA ALA A 335 -13.08 4.98 11.86
C ALA A 335 -14.50 4.89 11.25
N HIS A 336 -14.78 3.87 10.44
CA HIS A 336 -16.03 3.68 9.68
C HIS A 336 -16.42 4.86 8.78
N GLU A 337 -15.45 5.73 8.44
CA GLU A 337 -15.68 6.92 7.62
C GLU A 337 -16.20 6.60 6.22
N SER A 338 -15.79 5.46 5.64
CA SER A 338 -16.20 5.05 4.30
C SER A 338 -17.20 3.90 4.26
N ALA A 339 -17.46 3.23 5.39
CA ALA A 339 -18.32 2.04 5.46
C ALA A 339 -19.77 2.28 5.00
N HIS A 340 -20.24 3.52 5.09
CA HIS A 340 -21.59 3.94 4.67
C HIS A 340 -21.69 4.16 3.15
N LEU A 341 -20.57 4.28 2.42
CA LEU A 341 -20.57 4.45 0.97
C LEU A 341 -20.93 3.14 0.27
N THR A 342 -21.74 3.24 -0.78
CA THR A 342 -22.14 2.07 -1.58
C THR A 342 -21.05 1.67 -2.56
N ASP A 343 -21.06 0.40 -3.02
CA ASP A 343 -20.07 -0.10 -3.95
C ASP A 343 -20.05 0.66 -5.27
N ASP A 344 -21.22 1.10 -5.78
CA ASP A 344 -21.29 1.93 -6.97
C ASP A 344 -20.68 3.34 -6.75
N GLN A 345 -20.81 3.93 -5.55
CA GLN A 345 -20.10 5.16 -5.20
C GLN A 345 -18.58 4.94 -5.19
N ILE A 346 -18.12 3.89 -4.52
CA ILE A 346 -16.67 3.56 -4.49
C ILE A 346 -16.13 3.34 -5.91
N ARG A 347 -16.86 2.61 -6.77
CA ARG A 347 -16.45 2.42 -8.17
C ARG A 347 -16.36 3.72 -8.95
N THR A 348 -17.32 4.65 -8.78
CA THR A 348 -17.26 5.94 -9.49
C THR A 348 -16.02 6.74 -9.12
N ALA A 349 -15.67 6.79 -7.82
CA ALA A 349 -14.44 7.45 -7.38
C ALA A 349 -13.17 6.68 -7.78
N TRP A 350 -13.21 5.34 -7.76
CA TRP A 350 -12.10 4.52 -8.27
C TRP A 350 -11.81 4.82 -9.74
N VAL A 351 -12.85 4.88 -10.57
CA VAL A 351 -12.67 5.19 -12.00
C VAL A 351 -12.09 6.59 -12.17
N PHE A 352 -12.58 7.58 -11.43
CA PHE A 352 -12.00 8.92 -11.44
C PHE A 352 -10.51 8.91 -11.07
N LEU A 353 -10.19 8.32 -9.92
CA LEU A 353 -8.83 8.27 -9.38
C LEU A 353 -7.86 7.54 -10.31
N THR A 354 -8.29 6.38 -10.83
CA THR A 354 -7.45 5.50 -11.66
C THR A 354 -7.25 6.05 -13.07
N ALA A 355 -8.21 6.81 -13.60
CA ALA A 355 -8.09 7.48 -14.90
C ALA A 355 -7.09 8.64 -14.90
N ARG A 356 -6.66 9.16 -13.75
CA ARG A 356 -5.68 10.24 -13.62
C ARG A 356 -4.29 9.81 -14.09
N ASP A 357 -3.43 10.77 -14.43
CA ASP A 357 -2.10 10.51 -14.99
C ASP A 357 -1.04 10.21 -13.91
N LYS A 358 -1.22 10.71 -12.70
CA LYS A 358 -0.26 10.64 -11.59
C LYS A 358 -0.82 9.88 -10.40
N GLY A 359 0.04 9.66 -9.40
CA GLY A 359 -0.25 8.86 -8.22
C GLY A 359 -0.41 7.37 -8.57
N THR A 360 -0.26 6.48 -7.62
CA THR A 360 -0.50 5.05 -7.78
C THR A 360 -1.77 4.69 -7.04
N PRO A 361 -2.88 4.36 -7.73
CA PRO A 361 -4.15 4.07 -7.10
C PRO A 361 -4.13 2.70 -6.42
N LEU A 362 -4.70 2.64 -5.21
CA LEU A 362 -4.88 1.44 -4.40
C LEU A 362 -6.38 1.19 -4.20
N PHE A 363 -6.83 0.02 -4.62
CA PHE A 363 -8.20 -0.47 -4.41
C PHE A 363 -8.25 -1.29 -3.12
N PHE A 364 -9.02 -0.83 -2.14
CA PHE A 364 -9.26 -1.58 -0.91
C PHE A 364 -10.32 -2.67 -1.14
N SER A 365 -9.96 -3.93 -0.87
CA SER A 365 -10.88 -5.05 -0.97
C SER A 365 -11.68 -5.19 0.31
N ARG A 366 -12.95 -4.76 0.29
CA ARG A 366 -13.87 -4.90 1.42
C ARG A 366 -14.11 -6.37 1.76
N PRO A 367 -14.46 -6.71 3.01
CA PRO A 367 -14.79 -8.08 3.39
C PRO A 367 -15.88 -8.72 2.51
N ALA A 368 -15.79 -10.02 2.28
CA ALA A 368 -16.83 -10.77 1.56
C ALA A 368 -18.19 -10.62 2.25
N GLY A 369 -19.25 -10.47 1.46
CA GLY A 369 -20.61 -10.29 1.98
C GLY A 369 -20.87 -8.95 2.68
N SER A 370 -19.90 -8.01 2.67
CA SER A 370 -20.06 -6.71 3.31
C SER A 370 -21.16 -5.87 2.66
N THR A 371 -21.90 -5.13 3.48
CA THR A 371 -22.95 -4.19 3.08
C THR A 371 -22.93 -2.96 4.01
N ARG A 372 -23.66 -1.91 3.64
CA ARG A 372 -23.82 -0.72 4.52
C ARG A 372 -24.36 -1.02 5.92
N GLN A 373 -25.14 -2.07 6.08
CA GLN A 373 -25.72 -2.51 7.34
C GLN A 373 -24.89 -3.55 8.06
N ASN A 374 -24.02 -4.25 7.32
CA ASN A 374 -23.11 -5.27 7.82
C ASN A 374 -21.74 -5.11 7.15
N TYR A 375 -20.94 -4.19 7.64
CA TYR A 375 -19.61 -3.91 7.06
C TYR A 375 -18.58 -5.03 7.31
N TRP A 376 -18.81 -5.93 8.27
CA TRP A 376 -17.95 -7.11 8.46
C TRP A 376 -18.29 -8.28 7.51
N GLY A 377 -19.43 -8.22 6.82
CA GLY A 377 -19.85 -9.24 5.87
C GLY A 377 -19.94 -10.64 6.51
N ASP A 378 -19.23 -11.60 5.94
CA ASP A 378 -19.16 -12.98 6.44
C ASP A 378 -18.31 -13.10 7.73
N ASN A 379 -17.73 -12.01 8.19
CA ASN A 379 -16.99 -11.87 9.43
C ASN A 379 -15.85 -12.89 9.59
N ARG A 380 -15.05 -13.09 8.55
CA ARG A 380 -13.94 -14.07 8.55
C ARG A 380 -12.64 -13.46 8.08
N LEU A 381 -11.62 -13.51 8.95
CA LEU A 381 -10.23 -13.22 8.58
C LEU A 381 -9.67 -14.32 7.65
N GLY A 382 -8.77 -13.96 6.78
CA GLY A 382 -8.11 -14.89 5.86
C GLY A 382 -8.89 -15.18 4.57
N GLU A 383 -10.19 -14.89 4.53
CA GLU A 383 -10.99 -15.08 3.32
C GLU A 383 -10.71 -13.99 2.27
N ALA A 384 -10.95 -14.30 1.00
CA ALA A 384 -10.93 -13.32 -0.06
C ALA A 384 -12.08 -12.31 0.13
N GLY A 385 -11.84 -11.05 -0.17
CA GLY A 385 -12.85 -10.01 -0.09
C GLY A 385 -13.96 -10.14 -1.14
N ASN A 386 -14.82 -9.13 -1.21
CA ASN A 386 -15.89 -9.08 -2.22
C ASN A 386 -15.33 -8.97 -3.65
N ASP A 387 -16.17 -9.22 -4.66
CA ASP A 387 -15.78 -9.25 -6.07
C ASP A 387 -15.70 -7.86 -6.74
N GLU A 388 -15.84 -6.76 -5.97
CA GLU A 388 -15.83 -5.41 -6.53
C GLU A 388 -14.51 -5.06 -7.25
N TYR A 389 -13.38 -5.61 -6.79
CA TYR A 389 -12.08 -5.43 -7.45
C TYR A 389 -12.05 -5.98 -8.88
N PHE A 390 -13.00 -6.84 -9.24
CA PHE A 390 -13.14 -7.46 -10.55
C PHE A 390 -14.41 -6.99 -11.30
N HIS A 391 -15.09 -5.96 -10.80
CA HIS A 391 -16.25 -5.40 -11.48
C HIS A 391 -15.85 -4.85 -12.87
N PRO A 392 -16.68 -5.00 -13.93
CA PRO A 392 -16.32 -4.56 -15.29
C PRO A 392 -15.84 -3.11 -15.40
N GLU A 393 -16.42 -2.16 -14.63
CA GLU A 393 -15.97 -0.77 -14.58
C GLU A 393 -14.55 -0.63 -14.04
N VAL A 394 -14.22 -1.41 -12.98
CA VAL A 394 -12.90 -1.44 -12.35
C VAL A 394 -11.87 -2.03 -13.32
N VAL A 395 -12.20 -3.16 -13.94
CA VAL A 395 -11.34 -3.80 -14.94
C VAL A 395 -11.04 -2.86 -16.11
N ALA A 396 -12.09 -2.22 -16.64
CA ALA A 396 -11.96 -1.33 -17.79
C ALA A 396 -11.04 -0.15 -17.50
N VAL A 397 -11.17 0.50 -16.32
CA VAL A 397 -10.32 1.65 -15.99
C VAL A 397 -8.89 1.25 -15.64
N ASN A 398 -8.67 0.09 -15.03
CA ASN A 398 -7.30 -0.41 -14.77
C ASN A 398 -6.54 -0.61 -16.08
N HIS A 399 -7.17 -1.21 -17.08
CA HIS A 399 -6.58 -1.33 -18.43
C HIS A 399 -6.43 0.02 -19.11
N PHE A 400 -7.43 0.90 -19.01
CA PHE A 400 -7.35 2.26 -19.53
C PHE A 400 -6.14 3.01 -19.00
N ARG A 401 -5.89 2.97 -17.69
CA ARG A 401 -4.74 3.63 -17.06
C ARG A 401 -3.43 3.23 -17.74
N ARG A 402 -3.20 1.94 -17.92
CA ARG A 402 -2.01 1.42 -18.59
C ARG A 402 -1.90 1.90 -20.05
N ASP A 403 -3.03 1.84 -20.79
CA ASP A 403 -3.07 2.20 -22.21
C ASP A 403 -2.92 3.71 -22.43
N MET A 404 -3.23 4.53 -21.41
CA MET A 404 -3.11 5.99 -21.42
C MET A 404 -1.77 6.50 -20.89
N ALA A 405 -0.79 5.64 -20.63
CA ALA A 405 0.53 6.05 -20.15
C ALA A 405 1.13 7.18 -21.02
N GLY A 406 1.63 8.23 -20.34
CA GLY A 406 2.23 9.39 -21.01
C GLY A 406 1.27 10.30 -21.76
N GLN A 407 -0.06 10.05 -21.74
CA GLN A 407 -1.03 10.96 -22.30
C GLN A 407 -1.34 12.08 -21.31
N PRO A 408 -1.40 13.36 -21.76
CA PRO A 408 -1.73 14.48 -20.88
C PRO A 408 -3.14 14.33 -20.33
N GLU A 409 -3.30 14.71 -19.05
CA GLU A 409 -4.58 14.76 -18.36
C GLU A 409 -5.28 16.12 -18.58
N ASP A 410 -6.60 16.07 -18.76
CA ASP A 410 -7.48 17.22 -18.71
C ASP A 410 -8.80 16.80 -18.06
N ILE A 411 -9.14 17.40 -16.92
CA ILE A 411 -10.36 17.10 -16.16
C ILE A 411 -11.43 18.15 -16.47
N GLN A 412 -12.57 17.69 -16.92
CA GLN A 412 -13.73 18.51 -17.24
C GLN A 412 -14.90 18.13 -16.35
N THR A 413 -15.76 19.11 -16.02
CA THR A 413 -17.00 18.89 -15.27
C THR A 413 -18.19 19.49 -16.02
N CYS A 414 -19.35 18.90 -15.87
CA CYS A 414 -20.62 19.48 -16.32
C CYS A 414 -21.77 19.05 -15.41
N ALA A 415 -23.02 19.43 -15.77
CA ALA A 415 -24.21 19.13 -14.97
C ALA A 415 -24.05 19.52 -13.48
N ASP A 416 -23.56 20.74 -13.21
CA ASP A 416 -23.33 21.29 -11.88
C ASP A 416 -22.36 20.45 -11.02
N GLY A 417 -21.31 19.91 -11.69
CA GLY A 417 -20.27 19.07 -11.04
C GLY A 417 -20.68 17.62 -10.81
N GLU A 418 -21.90 17.21 -11.19
CA GLU A 418 -22.35 15.82 -11.02
C GLU A 418 -21.76 14.86 -12.08
N VAL A 419 -21.24 15.40 -13.17
CA VAL A 419 -20.59 14.63 -14.24
C VAL A 419 -19.13 15.07 -14.38
N LEU A 420 -18.24 14.09 -14.40
CA LEU A 420 -16.81 14.27 -14.62
C LEU A 420 -16.38 13.58 -15.91
N ALA A 421 -15.38 14.15 -16.57
CA ALA A 421 -14.66 13.53 -17.67
C ALA A 421 -13.16 13.72 -17.46
N VAL A 422 -12.43 12.62 -17.38
CA VAL A 422 -10.96 12.62 -17.34
C VAL A 422 -10.48 12.30 -18.75
N ASN A 423 -10.13 13.34 -19.52
CA ASN A 423 -9.55 13.19 -20.83
C ASN A 423 -8.07 12.81 -20.73
N ARG A 424 -7.61 11.88 -21.57
CA ARG A 424 -6.22 11.47 -21.69
C ARG A 424 -5.74 11.70 -23.12
N GLY A 425 -5.37 12.96 -23.37
CA GLY A 425 -4.94 13.45 -24.68
C GLY A 425 -5.97 13.14 -25.79
N LYS A 426 -5.45 12.61 -26.91
CA LYS A 426 -6.28 12.23 -28.07
C LYS A 426 -6.65 10.74 -28.10
N LYS A 427 -6.34 10.00 -27.01
CA LYS A 427 -6.42 8.52 -26.99
C LYS A 427 -7.63 7.99 -26.23
N GLY A 428 -8.09 8.68 -25.20
CA GLY A 428 -9.20 8.17 -24.41
C GLY A 428 -9.82 9.18 -23.46
N ALA A 429 -10.94 8.80 -22.86
CA ALA A 429 -11.60 9.52 -21.79
C ALA A 429 -12.33 8.55 -20.86
N ALA A 430 -12.29 8.80 -19.57
CA ALA A 430 -13.14 8.17 -18.57
C ALA A 430 -14.26 9.14 -18.19
N LEU A 431 -15.51 8.66 -18.23
CA LEU A 431 -16.70 9.46 -17.96
C LEU A 431 -17.39 8.94 -16.70
N ILE A 432 -17.74 9.81 -15.81
CA ILE A 432 -18.24 9.46 -14.47
C ILE A 432 -19.52 10.26 -14.18
N ASN A 433 -20.59 9.58 -13.80
CA ASN A 433 -21.78 10.21 -13.23
C ASN A 433 -21.84 9.91 -11.72
N LEU A 434 -21.64 10.94 -10.91
CA LEU A 434 -21.69 10.86 -9.45
C LEU A 434 -23.13 10.83 -8.91
N SER A 435 -24.08 11.30 -9.72
CA SER A 435 -25.47 11.50 -9.31
C SER A 435 -26.27 10.19 -9.36
N GLY A 436 -27.26 10.08 -8.46
CA GLY A 436 -28.30 9.05 -8.52
C GLY A 436 -29.30 9.19 -9.67
N LEU A 437 -29.11 10.15 -10.57
CA LEU A 437 -29.99 10.44 -11.72
C LEU A 437 -29.18 10.36 -13.03
N SER A 438 -29.89 10.10 -14.15
CA SER A 438 -29.27 10.24 -15.47
C SER A 438 -28.92 11.69 -15.75
N LYS A 439 -27.70 11.94 -16.27
CA LYS A 439 -27.20 13.29 -16.52
C LYS A 439 -26.70 13.47 -17.95
N PRO A 440 -26.89 14.65 -18.52
CA PRO A 440 -26.29 14.99 -19.80
C PRO A 440 -24.78 15.18 -19.64
N LEU A 441 -24.05 14.71 -20.64
CA LEU A 441 -22.62 15.00 -20.83
C LEU A 441 -22.50 16.02 -21.95
N ASP A 442 -21.79 17.08 -21.74
CA ASP A 442 -21.34 18.04 -22.75
C ASP A 442 -20.08 18.75 -22.26
N VAL A 443 -18.92 18.23 -22.63
CA VAL A 443 -17.61 18.69 -22.17
C VAL A 443 -16.64 18.89 -23.33
N ALA A 444 -15.63 19.73 -23.12
CA ALA A 444 -14.51 19.84 -24.04
C ALA A 444 -13.70 18.53 -24.07
N THR A 445 -13.11 18.22 -25.22
CA THR A 445 -12.23 17.06 -25.37
C THR A 445 -11.24 17.25 -26.51
N SER A 446 -10.07 16.62 -26.39
CA SER A 446 -9.07 16.51 -27.45
C SER A 446 -9.25 15.26 -28.32
N LEU A 447 -10.22 14.40 -28.00
CA LEU A 447 -10.55 13.25 -28.85
C LEU A 447 -10.95 13.71 -30.26
N PRO A 448 -10.51 13.03 -31.31
CA PRO A 448 -10.96 13.31 -32.68
C PRO A 448 -12.48 13.21 -32.84
N ASP A 449 -13.03 14.00 -33.76
CA ASP A 449 -14.45 13.90 -34.10
C ASP A 449 -14.83 12.49 -34.55
N GLY A 450 -15.95 11.97 -34.07
CA GLY A 450 -16.40 10.61 -34.32
C GLY A 450 -17.37 10.06 -33.28
N LYS A 451 -17.79 8.83 -33.51
CA LYS A 451 -18.55 8.03 -32.54
C LYS A 451 -17.58 7.16 -31.75
N TYR A 452 -17.77 7.11 -30.44
CA TYR A 452 -17.00 6.30 -29.50
C TYR A 452 -17.92 5.34 -28.77
N ARG A 453 -17.59 4.07 -28.81
CA ARG A 453 -18.30 3.04 -28.05
C ARG A 453 -17.57 2.77 -26.75
N ASP A 454 -18.31 2.85 -25.66
CA ASP A 454 -17.80 2.54 -24.32
C ASP A 454 -17.45 1.06 -24.18
N ASP A 455 -16.32 0.79 -23.50
CA ASP A 455 -15.78 -0.56 -23.32
C ASP A 455 -16.57 -1.41 -22.30
N VAL A 456 -17.34 -0.78 -21.41
CA VAL A 456 -18.04 -1.48 -20.33
C VAL A 456 -19.42 -1.95 -20.75
N TYR A 457 -20.24 -1.02 -21.26
CA TYR A 457 -21.65 -1.26 -21.58
C TYR A 457 -21.94 -1.21 -23.09
N GLY A 458 -20.95 -0.85 -23.90
CA GLY A 458 -21.09 -0.69 -25.33
C GLY A 458 -21.93 0.52 -25.74
N LYS A 459 -22.12 1.50 -24.87
CA LYS A 459 -22.87 2.71 -25.13
C LYS A 459 -22.12 3.64 -26.06
N GLU A 460 -22.85 4.27 -27.02
CA GLU A 460 -22.25 5.24 -27.93
C GLU A 460 -22.29 6.67 -27.39
N PHE A 461 -21.17 7.37 -27.62
CA PHE A 461 -20.97 8.80 -27.36
C PHE A 461 -20.51 9.49 -28.64
N GLN A 462 -20.77 10.79 -28.76
CA GLN A 462 -20.40 11.56 -29.93
C GLN A 462 -19.37 12.63 -29.60
N VAL A 463 -18.29 12.67 -30.37
CA VAL A 463 -17.36 13.82 -30.40
C VAL A 463 -17.64 14.60 -31.71
N LYS A 464 -17.90 15.89 -31.56
CA LYS A 464 -18.10 16.81 -32.68
C LYS A 464 -17.55 18.19 -32.33
N LYS A 465 -16.65 18.70 -33.18
CA LYS A 465 -16.02 20.02 -33.02
C LYS A 465 -15.38 20.22 -31.64
N GLY A 466 -14.65 19.21 -31.17
CA GLY A 466 -13.95 19.25 -29.87
C GLY A 466 -14.86 19.17 -28.64
N ARG A 467 -16.10 18.71 -28.80
CA ARG A 467 -17.03 18.48 -27.68
C ARG A 467 -17.48 17.02 -27.66
N LEU A 468 -17.39 16.42 -26.51
CA LEU A 468 -17.86 15.08 -26.19
C LEU A 468 -19.22 15.17 -25.53
N SER A 469 -20.21 14.49 -26.11
CA SER A 469 -21.61 14.58 -25.70
C SER A 469 -22.30 13.21 -25.59
N GLY A 470 -23.32 13.14 -24.75
CA GLY A 470 -24.12 11.94 -24.51
C GLY A 470 -24.99 12.06 -23.25
N ILE A 471 -25.46 10.92 -22.75
CA ILE A 471 -26.20 10.84 -21.48
C ILE A 471 -25.57 9.73 -20.65
N LEU A 472 -25.24 9.99 -19.39
CA LEU A 472 -24.74 9.00 -18.46
C LEU A 472 -25.87 8.51 -17.55
N ALA A 473 -25.99 7.19 -17.37
CA ALA A 473 -26.94 6.60 -16.42
C ALA A 473 -26.50 6.89 -14.95
N PRO A 474 -27.42 6.75 -13.99
CA PRO A 474 -27.15 7.03 -12.57
C PRO A 474 -25.95 6.22 -12.03
N ARG A 475 -25.01 6.88 -11.37
CA ARG A 475 -23.83 6.26 -10.74
C ARG A 475 -23.13 5.23 -11.64
N ARG A 476 -22.95 5.59 -12.94
CA ARG A 476 -22.25 4.76 -13.94
C ARG A 476 -21.02 5.45 -14.45
N THR A 477 -20.06 4.62 -14.82
CA THR A 477 -18.84 5.07 -15.47
C THR A 477 -18.71 4.47 -16.87
N TYR A 478 -18.00 5.15 -17.75
CA TYR A 478 -17.82 4.72 -19.14
C TYR A 478 -16.38 5.00 -19.55
N ILE A 479 -15.78 4.07 -20.25
CA ILE A 479 -14.39 4.14 -20.70
C ILE A 479 -14.38 4.19 -22.22
N LEU A 480 -13.87 5.30 -22.77
CA LEU A 480 -13.73 5.52 -24.21
C LEU A 480 -12.26 5.39 -24.60
N ARG A 481 -11.98 4.54 -25.57
CA ARG A 481 -10.66 4.41 -26.19
C ARG A 481 -10.77 4.59 -27.71
N LYS A 482 -9.68 5.13 -28.31
CA LYS A 482 -9.58 5.26 -29.76
C LYS A 482 -8.98 4.00 -30.36
#